data_ea45c7e05d65041b6fbc650e3201fac8
#
_entry.id   ea45c7e05d65041b6fbc650e3201fac8
#
_cell.length_a   1.000
_cell.length_b   1.000
_cell.length_c   1.000
_cell.angle_alpha   90.00
_cell.angle_beta   90.00
_cell.angle_gamma   90.00
#
_symmetry.space_group_name_H-M   'P 1'
#
loop_
_entity.id
_entity.type
_entity.pdbx_description
1 polymer ?
#
loop_
_entity_poly.entity_id
_entity_poly.type
_entity_poly.pdbx_seq_one_letter_code
_entity_poly.pdbx_strand_id
1 'polypeptide(L)'
;MIELILENFYRARRRKRLGGAVVVFALLLSIVGNAMTFYLFERGIRPELSVGDSFWYSMISITTIGYGDLSATTIGARIGTILFITILGLTAFTASAGMIINWLIELQNRERSGVGRLYLKNHILIINYPNESRVRNIIDEFTSDSGHENYDITLVTDRLESMPFQRHNVHFLRGSPLETETYSRAAVAEAQKAIILSTGYDDPNSDSIVASAVSVLHRSNPNIMATVECINPRHAVLFEGMDNTSLVFPLQMANNLLVQESQDPGVSLLTQVITSNKLEGTLLSLRLEDLPDHQVSDRKSTRLNSSHVKRYR
;
A
#
# COMPACT_ATOMS: atom_id res chain seq x y z
N MET A 1 22.95 22.89 4.78
CA MET A 1 22.42 21.89 3.81
C MET A 1 20.93 21.66 4.00
N ILE A 2 20.42 21.44 5.21
CA ILE A 2 18.98 21.23 5.51
C ILE A 2 18.14 22.47 5.20
N GLU A 3 18.61 23.67 5.51
CA GLU A 3 17.91 24.94 5.20
C GLU A 3 17.72 25.15 3.69
N LEU A 4 18.72 24.85 2.87
CA LEU A 4 18.64 24.93 1.41
C LEU A 4 17.61 23.95 0.81
N ILE A 5 17.46 22.76 1.40
CA ILE A 5 16.47 21.77 0.99
C ILE A 5 15.06 22.23 1.37
N LEU A 6 14.90 22.79 2.57
CA LEU A 6 13.64 23.36 3.04
C LEU A 6 13.20 24.58 2.21
N GLU A 7 14.12 25.51 1.93
CA GLU A 7 13.83 26.66 1.06
C GLU A 7 13.42 26.24 -0.37
N ASN A 8 14.12 25.27 -0.95
CA ASN A 8 13.77 24.76 -2.27
C ASN A 8 12.41 24.04 -2.27
N PHE A 9 12.08 23.32 -1.19
CA PHE A 9 10.78 22.67 -1.02
C PHE A 9 9.63 23.70 -0.86
N TYR A 10 9.84 24.75 -0.07
CA TYR A 10 8.87 25.85 0.07
C TYR A 10 8.71 26.65 -1.23
N ARG A 11 9.79 26.90 -1.96
CA ARG A 11 9.74 27.59 -3.27
C ARG A 11 9.03 26.73 -4.33
N ALA A 12 9.26 25.42 -4.37
CA ALA A 12 8.58 24.51 -5.28
C ALA A 12 7.08 24.40 -4.98
N ARG A 13 6.69 24.32 -3.71
CA ARG A 13 5.29 24.28 -3.27
C ARG A 13 4.56 25.60 -3.55
N ARG A 14 5.23 26.72 -3.39
CA ARG A 14 4.71 28.06 -3.74
C ARG A 14 4.55 28.21 -5.24
N ARG A 15 5.50 27.72 -6.05
CA ARG A 15 5.40 27.71 -7.52
C ARG A 15 4.24 26.85 -8.02
N LYS A 16 4.00 25.66 -7.46
CA LYS A 16 2.86 24.81 -7.84
C LYS A 16 1.51 25.50 -7.53
N ARG A 17 1.38 26.15 -6.37
CA ARG A 17 0.16 26.90 -6.01
C ARG A 17 -0.07 28.12 -6.89
N LEU A 18 0.98 28.88 -7.21
CA LEU A 18 0.91 30.03 -8.12
C LEU A 18 0.55 29.57 -9.54
N GLY A 19 1.10 28.45 -10.02
CA GLY A 19 0.77 27.89 -11.33
C GLY A 19 -0.72 27.51 -11.43
N GLY A 20 -1.28 26.87 -10.41
CA GLY A 20 -2.70 26.55 -10.36
C GLY A 20 -3.60 27.79 -10.35
N ALA A 21 -3.26 28.77 -9.55
CA ALA A 21 -4.02 30.03 -9.50
C ALA A 21 -4.01 30.78 -10.84
N VAL A 22 -2.86 30.80 -11.52
CA VAL A 22 -2.72 31.42 -12.86
C VAL A 22 -3.62 30.69 -13.89
N VAL A 23 -3.65 29.37 -13.89
CA VAL A 23 -4.48 28.59 -14.80
C VAL A 23 -5.97 28.83 -14.55
N VAL A 24 -6.40 28.82 -13.27
CA VAL A 24 -7.79 29.12 -12.91
C VAL A 24 -8.18 30.55 -13.32
N PHE A 25 -7.29 31.52 -13.06
CA PHE A 25 -7.52 32.89 -13.47
C PHE A 25 -7.61 33.03 -15.00
N ALA A 26 -6.74 32.36 -15.74
CA ALA A 26 -6.77 32.35 -17.20
C ALA A 26 -8.06 31.72 -17.75
N LEU A 27 -8.56 30.64 -17.13
CA LEU A 27 -9.85 30.04 -17.47
C LEU A 27 -11.01 31.00 -17.25
N LEU A 28 -11.07 31.63 -16.09
CA LEU A 28 -12.12 32.60 -15.77
C LEU A 28 -12.07 33.79 -16.73
N LEU A 29 -10.87 34.31 -16.98
CA LEU A 29 -10.65 35.43 -17.92
C LEU A 29 -11.08 35.04 -19.34
N SER A 30 -10.79 33.81 -19.76
CA SER A 30 -11.21 33.29 -21.06
C SER A 30 -12.74 33.24 -21.19
N ILE A 31 -13.43 32.64 -20.21
CA ILE A 31 -14.89 32.48 -20.24
C ILE A 31 -15.58 33.85 -20.17
N VAL A 32 -15.18 34.67 -19.20
CA VAL A 32 -15.79 36.01 -19.00
C VAL A 32 -15.47 36.94 -20.18
N GLY A 33 -14.22 36.95 -20.63
CA GLY A 33 -13.80 37.78 -21.76
C GLY A 33 -14.51 37.43 -23.06
N ASN A 34 -14.66 36.10 -23.34
CA ASN A 34 -15.41 35.68 -24.52
C ASN A 34 -16.92 35.96 -24.37
N ALA A 35 -17.52 35.67 -23.22
CA ALA A 35 -18.93 35.94 -22.99
C ALA A 35 -19.25 37.43 -23.16
N MET A 36 -18.36 38.30 -22.65
CA MET A 36 -18.55 39.73 -22.79
C MET A 36 -18.39 40.23 -24.25
N THR A 37 -17.38 39.76 -24.98
CA THR A 37 -17.17 40.12 -26.37
C THR A 37 -18.33 39.56 -27.26
N PHE A 38 -18.73 38.30 -27.03
CA PHE A 38 -19.84 37.69 -27.73
C PHE A 38 -21.14 38.47 -27.51
N TYR A 39 -21.49 38.79 -26.28
CA TYR A 39 -22.67 39.56 -25.93
C TYR A 39 -22.67 40.96 -26.59
N LEU A 40 -21.55 41.69 -26.45
CA LEU A 40 -21.46 43.05 -26.97
C LEU A 40 -21.59 43.13 -28.51
N PHE A 41 -20.98 42.18 -29.23
CA PHE A 41 -20.96 42.22 -30.69
C PHE A 41 -22.16 41.48 -31.34
N GLU A 42 -22.73 40.44 -30.70
CA GLU A 42 -23.88 39.69 -31.27
C GLU A 42 -25.23 40.28 -30.89
N ARG A 43 -25.37 41.00 -29.79
CA ARG A 43 -26.63 41.58 -29.32
C ARG A 43 -27.29 42.49 -30.36
N GLY A 44 -26.50 43.19 -31.19
CA GLY A 44 -27.02 44.06 -32.24
C GLY A 44 -27.75 43.31 -33.37
N ILE A 45 -27.40 42.02 -33.58
CA ILE A 45 -27.99 41.18 -34.60
C ILE A 45 -29.06 40.22 -34.00
N ARG A 46 -28.86 39.86 -32.70
CA ARG A 46 -29.75 38.98 -31.93
C ARG A 46 -30.25 39.70 -30.68
N PRO A 47 -31.32 40.48 -30.77
CA PRO A 47 -31.84 41.23 -29.63
C PRO A 47 -32.28 40.37 -28.45
N GLU A 48 -32.66 39.10 -28.70
CA GLU A 48 -33.07 38.11 -27.72
C GLU A 48 -31.89 37.48 -26.94
N LEU A 49 -30.63 37.72 -27.37
CA LEU A 49 -29.47 37.16 -26.78
C LEU A 49 -29.29 37.64 -25.31
N SER A 50 -29.30 36.74 -24.37
CA SER A 50 -29.06 37.04 -22.98
C SER A 50 -27.57 36.93 -22.62
N VAL A 51 -27.20 37.51 -21.47
CA VAL A 51 -25.86 37.35 -20.89
C VAL A 51 -25.61 35.86 -20.56
N GLY A 52 -26.65 35.14 -20.10
CA GLY A 52 -26.57 33.71 -19.81
C GLY A 52 -26.22 32.90 -21.06
N ASP A 53 -26.84 33.19 -22.21
CA ASP A 53 -26.54 32.51 -23.48
C ASP A 53 -25.09 32.73 -23.93
N SER A 54 -24.54 33.91 -23.65
CA SER A 54 -23.14 34.24 -23.96
C SER A 54 -22.14 33.46 -23.08
N PHE A 55 -22.47 33.28 -21.79
CA PHE A 55 -21.69 32.39 -20.92
C PHE A 55 -21.83 30.93 -21.35
N TRP A 56 -23.02 30.49 -21.67
CA TRP A 56 -23.28 29.16 -22.24
C TRP A 56 -22.41 28.88 -23.46
N TYR A 57 -22.46 29.77 -24.44
CA TYR A 57 -21.62 29.68 -25.64
C TYR A 57 -20.15 29.56 -25.31
N SER A 58 -19.66 30.37 -24.37
CA SER A 58 -18.26 30.34 -23.95
C SER A 58 -17.89 29.01 -23.31
N MET A 59 -18.75 28.48 -22.45
CA MET A 59 -18.52 27.17 -21.75
C MET A 59 -18.51 26.01 -22.73
N ILE A 60 -19.50 25.90 -23.63
CA ILE A 60 -19.53 24.80 -24.60
C ILE A 60 -18.41 24.89 -25.64
N SER A 61 -17.95 26.11 -25.94
CA SER A 61 -16.86 26.33 -26.88
C SER A 61 -15.52 25.96 -26.29
N ILE A 62 -15.23 26.35 -25.03
CA ILE A 62 -13.95 26.03 -24.36
C ILE A 62 -13.81 24.51 -24.07
N THR A 63 -14.92 23.84 -23.78
CA THR A 63 -14.95 22.38 -23.59
C THR A 63 -14.94 21.60 -24.89
N THR A 64 -14.92 22.29 -26.03
CA THR A 64 -14.93 21.71 -27.38
C THR A 64 -16.19 20.88 -27.72
N ILE A 65 -17.29 21.00 -26.93
CA ILE A 65 -18.56 20.31 -27.18
C ILE A 65 -19.26 20.90 -28.42
N GLY A 66 -19.43 22.24 -28.45
CA GLY A 66 -19.92 22.98 -29.60
C GLY A 66 -21.24 22.48 -30.16
N TYR A 67 -22.33 22.59 -29.43
CA TYR A 67 -23.68 22.16 -29.91
C TYR A 67 -24.15 22.85 -31.18
N GLY A 68 -23.58 24.03 -31.51
CA GLY A 68 -23.93 24.76 -32.71
C GLY A 68 -25.23 25.55 -32.62
N ASP A 69 -25.86 25.61 -31.47
CA ASP A 69 -27.04 26.40 -31.13
C ASP A 69 -26.75 27.90 -31.17
N LEU A 70 -25.54 28.27 -30.73
CA LEU A 70 -25.00 29.62 -30.82
C LEU A 70 -23.66 29.61 -31.56
N SER A 71 -23.41 30.62 -32.37
CA SER A 71 -22.16 30.79 -33.11
C SER A 71 -21.83 32.27 -33.31
N ALA A 72 -20.54 32.62 -33.34
CA ALA A 72 -20.08 33.98 -33.61
C ALA A 72 -20.28 34.31 -35.09
N THR A 73 -21.13 35.29 -35.37
CA THR A 73 -21.45 35.74 -36.72
C THR A 73 -20.74 37.04 -37.06
N THR A 74 -20.60 37.97 -36.12
CA THR A 74 -19.91 39.24 -36.28
C THR A 74 -18.39 39.09 -36.24
N ILE A 75 -17.66 39.96 -36.90
CA ILE A 75 -16.19 39.98 -36.91
C ILE A 75 -15.65 40.14 -35.47
N GLY A 76 -16.25 41.04 -34.67
CA GLY A 76 -15.82 41.29 -33.29
C GLY A 76 -15.99 40.04 -32.40
N ALA A 77 -17.14 39.33 -32.50
CA ALA A 77 -17.34 38.11 -31.74
C ALA A 77 -16.42 36.98 -32.20
N ARG A 78 -16.11 36.85 -33.49
CA ARG A 78 -15.11 35.88 -33.99
C ARG A 78 -13.73 36.13 -33.50
N ILE A 79 -13.28 37.41 -33.52
CA ILE A 79 -11.96 37.79 -32.97
C ILE A 79 -11.92 37.47 -31.45
N GLY A 80 -12.96 37.85 -30.71
CA GLY A 80 -13.10 37.51 -29.29
C GLY A 80 -12.97 36.03 -29.02
N THR A 81 -13.70 35.21 -29.80
CA THR A 81 -13.65 33.73 -29.67
C THR A 81 -12.23 33.18 -29.96
N ILE A 82 -11.56 33.69 -31.00
CA ILE A 82 -10.20 33.26 -31.29
C ILE A 82 -9.25 33.60 -30.13
N LEU A 83 -9.29 34.81 -29.60
CA LEU A 83 -8.39 35.25 -28.55
C LEU A 83 -8.68 34.58 -27.20
N PHE A 84 -9.94 34.63 -26.78
CA PHE A 84 -10.33 34.16 -25.45
C PHE A 84 -10.54 32.65 -25.41
N ILE A 85 -11.21 32.02 -26.40
CA ILE A 85 -11.45 30.56 -26.37
C ILE A 85 -10.28 29.82 -26.98
N THR A 86 -9.88 30.12 -28.23
CA THR A 86 -8.92 29.28 -28.94
C THR A 86 -7.52 29.43 -28.37
N ILE A 87 -7.04 30.65 -28.12
CA ILE A 87 -5.67 30.88 -27.66
C ILE A 87 -5.58 30.72 -26.14
N LEU A 88 -6.32 31.53 -25.38
CA LEU A 88 -6.21 31.54 -23.93
C LEU A 88 -6.96 30.36 -23.28
N GLY A 89 -8.20 30.13 -23.72
CA GLY A 89 -9.10 29.15 -23.12
C GLY A 89 -8.63 27.72 -23.30
N LEU A 90 -8.34 27.32 -24.54
CA LEU A 90 -7.92 25.95 -24.84
C LEU A 90 -6.58 25.62 -24.13
N THR A 91 -5.65 26.59 -24.09
CA THR A 91 -4.38 26.42 -23.36
C THR A 91 -4.62 26.23 -21.85
N ALA A 92 -5.47 27.07 -21.26
CA ALA A 92 -5.78 27.00 -19.83
C ALA A 92 -6.60 25.73 -19.49
N PHE A 93 -7.51 25.32 -20.35
CA PHE A 93 -8.32 24.11 -20.18
C PHE A 93 -7.47 22.84 -20.23
N THR A 94 -6.58 22.71 -21.20
CA THR A 94 -5.65 21.56 -21.29
C THR A 94 -4.67 21.54 -20.12
N ALA A 95 -4.18 22.69 -19.68
CA ALA A 95 -3.33 22.80 -18.50
C ALA A 95 -4.08 22.35 -17.22
N SER A 96 -5.36 22.72 -17.07
CA SER A 96 -6.18 22.31 -15.92
C SER A 96 -6.43 20.79 -15.91
N ALA A 97 -6.73 20.19 -17.07
CA ALA A 97 -6.87 18.75 -17.21
C ALA A 97 -5.57 18.01 -16.81
N GLY A 98 -4.41 18.51 -17.26
CA GLY A 98 -3.11 18.00 -16.84
C GLY A 98 -2.86 18.10 -15.34
N MET A 99 -3.30 19.18 -14.69
CA MET A 99 -3.19 19.31 -13.23
C MET A 99 -4.04 18.31 -12.47
N ILE A 100 -5.26 18.04 -12.95
CA ILE A 100 -6.16 17.03 -12.36
C ILE A 100 -5.54 15.63 -12.49
N ILE A 101 -5.03 15.28 -13.66
CA ILE A 101 -4.36 14.00 -13.92
C ILE A 101 -3.14 13.85 -13.00
N ASN A 102 -2.29 14.87 -12.91
CA ASN A 102 -1.11 14.86 -12.04
C ASN A 102 -1.50 14.73 -10.56
N TRP A 103 -2.59 15.36 -10.13
CA TRP A 103 -3.10 15.24 -8.76
C TRP A 103 -3.59 13.81 -8.47
N LEU A 104 -4.30 13.17 -9.40
CA LEU A 104 -4.73 11.77 -9.28
C LEU A 104 -3.52 10.82 -9.20
N ILE A 105 -2.51 11.03 -10.06
CA ILE A 105 -1.27 10.25 -10.02
C ILE A 105 -0.53 10.45 -8.69
N GLU A 106 -0.47 11.68 -8.18
CA GLU A 106 0.17 11.98 -6.88
C GLU A 106 -0.57 11.33 -5.71
N LEU A 107 -1.91 11.25 -5.76
CA LEU A 107 -2.73 10.51 -4.79
C LEU A 107 -2.39 9.00 -4.79
N GLN A 108 -2.38 8.37 -5.96
CA GLN A 108 -2.00 6.96 -6.10
C GLN A 108 -0.55 6.69 -5.64
N ASN A 109 0.37 7.59 -5.97
CA ASN A 109 1.77 7.44 -5.57
C ASN A 109 1.97 7.60 -4.05
N ARG A 110 1.15 8.39 -3.36
CA ARG A 110 1.21 8.51 -1.89
C ARG A 110 0.82 7.21 -1.19
N GLU A 111 -0.19 6.51 -1.67
CA GLU A 111 -0.56 5.19 -1.15
C GLU A 111 0.56 4.17 -1.41
N ARG A 112 1.15 4.20 -2.61
CA ARG A 112 2.26 3.31 -2.96
C ARG A 112 3.56 3.59 -2.22
N SER A 113 3.83 4.85 -1.85
CA SER A 113 5.07 5.25 -1.18
C SER A 113 5.11 4.93 0.31
N GLY A 114 4.01 4.48 0.89
CA GLY A 114 3.95 4.04 2.29
C GLY A 114 4.25 5.13 3.33
N VAL A 115 4.17 6.41 2.96
CA VAL A 115 4.50 7.54 3.86
C VAL A 115 3.35 7.87 4.82
N GLY A 116 2.15 7.36 4.55
CA GLY A 116 0.94 7.62 5.34
C GLY A 116 0.92 6.94 6.71
N ARG A 117 -0.20 7.12 7.42
CA ARG A 117 -0.59 6.35 8.60
C ARG A 117 -1.71 5.38 8.19
N LEU A 118 -1.61 4.14 8.62
CA LEU A 118 -2.63 3.13 8.38
C LEU A 118 -3.65 3.11 9.54
N TYR A 119 -4.91 2.83 9.21
CA TYR A 119 -6.01 2.71 10.17
C TYR A 119 -6.67 1.34 10.00
N LEU A 120 -5.88 0.29 10.25
CA LEU A 120 -6.29 -1.10 10.10
C LEU A 120 -6.55 -1.72 11.48
N LYS A 121 -7.40 -2.76 11.51
CA LYS A 121 -7.67 -3.58 12.71
C LYS A 121 -7.53 -5.05 12.36
N ASN A 122 -7.06 -5.84 13.33
CA ASN A 122 -6.88 -7.28 13.19
C ASN A 122 -6.02 -7.69 11.96
N HIS A 123 -5.09 -6.84 11.58
CA HIS A 123 -4.21 -7.06 10.43
C HIS A 123 -2.95 -7.81 10.83
N ILE A 124 -2.24 -8.32 9.82
CA ILE A 124 -0.98 -9.03 9.96
C ILE A 124 0.17 -8.10 9.53
N LEU A 125 1.23 -8.05 10.33
CA LEU A 125 2.44 -7.31 9.99
C LEU A 125 3.48 -8.25 9.38
N ILE A 126 4.06 -7.86 8.24
CA ILE A 126 5.29 -8.45 7.71
C ILE A 126 6.38 -7.38 7.81
N ILE A 127 7.41 -7.65 8.58
CA ILE A 127 8.48 -6.71 8.87
C ILE A 127 9.76 -7.18 8.17
N ASN A 128 10.46 -6.26 7.55
CA ASN A 128 11.58 -6.45 6.64
C ASN A 128 11.19 -6.95 5.24
N TYR A 129 12.10 -6.71 4.29
CA TYR A 129 11.92 -7.08 2.89
C TYR A 129 13.24 -7.64 2.33
N PRO A 130 13.47 -8.94 2.47
CA PRO A 130 14.67 -9.57 1.91
C PRO A 130 14.69 -9.54 0.38
N ASN A 131 13.60 -9.93 -0.27
CA ASN A 131 13.38 -9.84 -1.71
C ASN A 131 11.88 -10.00 -2.06
N GLU A 132 11.52 -9.64 -3.30
CA GLU A 132 10.13 -9.64 -3.77
C GLU A 132 9.52 -11.04 -3.82
N SER A 133 10.23 -12.01 -4.38
CA SER A 133 9.74 -13.38 -4.54
C SER A 133 9.34 -14.01 -3.20
N ARG A 134 10.16 -13.79 -2.20
CA ARG A 134 9.93 -14.35 -0.86
C ARG A 134 8.71 -13.73 -0.19
N VAL A 135 8.63 -12.40 -0.20
CA VAL A 135 7.49 -11.69 0.41
C VAL A 135 6.19 -12.04 -0.30
N ARG A 136 6.20 -12.13 -1.64
CA ARG A 136 5.04 -12.60 -2.41
C ARG A 136 4.61 -14.01 -1.99
N ASN A 137 5.55 -14.94 -1.91
CA ASN A 137 5.24 -16.32 -1.54
C ASN A 137 4.63 -16.42 -0.14
N ILE A 138 5.12 -15.63 0.82
CA ILE A 138 4.55 -15.58 2.18
C ILE A 138 3.12 -15.02 2.14
N ILE A 139 2.90 -13.94 1.40
CA ILE A 139 1.56 -13.36 1.23
C ILE A 139 0.62 -14.35 0.55
N ASP A 140 1.09 -15.04 -0.51
CA ASP A 140 0.31 -16.05 -1.23
C ASP A 140 -0.08 -17.21 -0.34
N GLU A 141 0.82 -17.66 0.52
CA GLU A 141 0.57 -18.73 1.46
C GLU A 141 -0.45 -18.32 2.53
N PHE A 142 -0.38 -17.09 3.03
CA PHE A 142 -1.38 -16.53 3.95
C PHE A 142 -2.77 -16.42 3.33
N THR A 143 -2.86 -15.89 2.12
CA THR A 143 -4.14 -15.65 1.44
C THR A 143 -4.77 -16.93 0.88
N SER A 144 -4.00 -18.03 0.82
CA SER A 144 -4.52 -19.34 0.41
C SER A 144 -5.21 -20.11 1.54
N ASP A 145 -5.05 -19.69 2.78
CA ASP A 145 -5.76 -20.25 3.92
C ASP A 145 -7.17 -19.68 3.99
N SER A 146 -8.19 -20.55 3.93
CA SER A 146 -9.61 -20.19 3.96
C SER A 146 -10.04 -19.38 5.20
N GLY A 147 -9.26 -19.44 6.29
CA GLY A 147 -9.48 -18.65 7.51
C GLY A 147 -8.90 -17.22 7.45
N HIS A 148 -8.02 -16.96 6.48
CA HIS A 148 -7.23 -15.73 6.43
C HIS A 148 -7.34 -14.96 5.10
N GLU A 149 -8.22 -15.37 4.20
CA GLU A 149 -8.42 -14.75 2.87
C GLU A 149 -8.70 -13.24 2.91
N ASN A 150 -9.33 -12.75 3.98
CA ASN A 150 -9.76 -11.36 4.13
C ASN A 150 -8.92 -10.55 5.12
N TYR A 151 -7.77 -11.07 5.58
CA TYR A 151 -6.92 -10.29 6.46
C TYR A 151 -6.12 -9.24 5.66
N ASP A 152 -6.12 -8.02 6.15
CA ASP A 152 -5.20 -7.00 5.69
C ASP A 152 -3.78 -7.35 6.13
N ILE A 153 -2.84 -7.24 5.21
CA ILE A 153 -1.42 -7.48 5.45
C ILE A 153 -0.67 -6.16 5.30
N THR A 154 0.12 -5.78 6.28
CA THR A 154 0.95 -4.60 6.23
C THR A 154 2.41 -4.97 6.12
N LEU A 155 3.04 -4.63 4.99
CA LEU A 155 4.49 -4.74 4.81
C LEU A 155 5.18 -3.49 5.33
N VAL A 156 6.09 -3.67 6.29
CA VAL A 156 6.89 -2.61 6.91
C VAL A 156 8.35 -2.77 6.54
N THR A 157 8.92 -1.80 5.85
CA THR A 157 10.35 -1.78 5.50
C THR A 157 10.81 -0.37 5.09
N ASP A 158 12.07 -0.06 5.27
CA ASP A 158 12.75 1.13 4.77
C ASP A 158 13.51 0.89 3.46
N ARG A 159 13.62 -0.37 3.03
CA ARG A 159 14.40 -0.77 1.84
C ARG A 159 13.70 -0.49 0.52
N LEU A 160 12.41 -0.18 0.54
CA LEU A 160 11.62 0.11 -0.65
C LEU A 160 11.18 1.57 -0.68
N GLU A 161 11.22 2.20 -1.85
CA GLU A 161 10.63 3.52 -2.07
C GLU A 161 9.14 3.43 -2.38
N SER A 162 8.71 2.32 -2.98
CA SER A 162 7.31 2.04 -3.30
C SER A 162 7.07 0.54 -3.37
N MET A 163 5.82 0.13 -3.17
CA MET A 163 5.42 -1.27 -3.29
C MET A 163 5.62 -1.78 -4.71
N PRO A 164 6.40 -2.87 -4.94
CA PRO A 164 6.68 -3.38 -6.27
C PRO A 164 5.50 -4.12 -6.92
N PHE A 165 4.51 -4.52 -6.12
CA PHE A 165 3.29 -5.18 -6.59
C PHE A 165 2.06 -4.59 -5.90
N GLN A 166 0.88 -4.78 -6.51
CA GLN A 166 -0.39 -4.35 -5.95
C GLN A 166 -1.30 -5.55 -5.67
N ARG A 167 -1.86 -5.56 -4.43
CA ARG A 167 -2.94 -6.45 -4.02
C ARG A 167 -3.88 -5.66 -3.14
N HIS A 168 -5.16 -5.94 -3.24
CA HIS A 168 -6.20 -5.19 -2.56
C HIS A 168 -6.06 -5.19 -1.02
N ASN A 169 -5.62 -6.31 -0.46
CA ASN A 169 -5.45 -6.52 0.97
C ASN A 169 -4.01 -6.36 1.47
N VAL A 170 -3.09 -5.81 0.65
CA VAL A 170 -1.69 -5.61 1.03
C VAL A 170 -1.36 -4.13 1.04
N HIS A 171 -1.03 -3.64 2.21
CA HIS A 171 -0.68 -2.25 2.48
C HIS A 171 0.82 -2.13 2.69
N PHE A 172 1.40 -1.04 2.23
CA PHE A 172 2.82 -0.77 2.40
C PHE A 172 3.02 0.40 3.35
N LEU A 173 3.94 0.23 4.30
CA LEU A 173 4.42 1.29 5.16
C LEU A 173 5.94 1.41 5.07
N ARG A 174 6.38 2.53 4.56
CA ARG A 174 7.80 2.88 4.54
C ARG A 174 8.23 3.42 5.90
N GLY A 175 9.14 2.73 6.54
CA GLY A 175 9.72 3.15 7.82
C GLY A 175 10.74 2.13 8.32
N SER A 176 11.65 2.59 9.15
CA SER A 176 12.63 1.72 9.79
C SER A 176 11.95 0.80 10.81
N PRO A 177 12.18 -0.52 10.76
CA PRO A 177 11.71 -1.45 11.78
C PRO A 177 12.27 -1.20 13.17
N LEU A 178 13.27 -0.33 13.29
CA LEU A 178 13.93 0.03 14.55
C LEU A 178 13.34 1.29 15.20
N GLU A 179 12.34 1.92 14.56
CA GLU A 179 11.72 3.15 15.04
C GLU A 179 10.30 2.92 15.57
N THR A 180 10.02 3.37 16.79
CA THR A 180 8.68 3.26 17.42
C THR A 180 7.61 4.01 16.62
N GLU A 181 7.96 5.12 15.94
CA GLU A 181 7.04 5.87 15.12
C GLU A 181 6.51 5.04 13.94
N THR A 182 7.35 4.19 13.35
CA THR A 182 6.96 3.27 12.28
C THR A 182 5.81 2.36 12.74
N TYR A 183 5.92 1.76 13.90
CA TYR A 183 4.88 0.89 14.46
C TYR A 183 3.60 1.63 14.83
N SER A 184 3.72 2.86 15.34
CA SER A 184 2.55 3.73 15.57
C SER A 184 1.80 4.04 14.27
N ARG A 185 2.54 4.27 13.17
CA ARG A 185 1.96 4.51 11.84
C ARG A 185 1.38 3.25 11.22
N ALA A 186 1.94 2.09 11.54
CA ALA A 186 1.46 0.77 11.12
C ALA A 186 0.23 0.27 11.91
N ALA A 187 -0.29 1.06 12.86
CA ALA A 187 -1.38 0.66 13.74
C ALA A 187 -1.11 -0.66 14.49
N VAL A 188 0.13 -0.88 14.96
CA VAL A 188 0.58 -2.13 15.59
C VAL A 188 -0.24 -2.50 16.82
N ALA A 189 -0.80 -1.52 17.53
CA ALA A 189 -1.66 -1.76 18.70
C ALA A 189 -2.93 -2.58 18.35
N GLU A 190 -3.40 -2.49 17.12
CA GLU A 190 -4.57 -3.19 16.59
C GLU A 190 -4.19 -4.41 15.74
N ALA A 191 -2.88 -4.71 15.60
CA ALA A 191 -2.41 -5.85 14.83
C ALA A 191 -2.57 -7.15 15.63
N GLN A 192 -2.88 -8.23 14.93
CA GLN A 192 -3.11 -9.56 15.51
C GLN A 192 -1.81 -10.36 15.62
N LYS A 193 -1.00 -10.35 14.58
CA LYS A 193 0.22 -11.15 14.44
C LYS A 193 1.29 -10.35 13.70
N ALA A 194 2.55 -10.69 13.94
CA ALA A 194 3.67 -10.16 13.19
C ALA A 194 4.60 -11.28 12.72
N ILE A 195 5.09 -11.15 11.49
CA ILE A 195 6.17 -11.99 10.95
C ILE A 195 7.36 -11.06 10.71
N ILE A 196 8.47 -11.37 11.34
CA ILE A 196 9.70 -10.63 11.19
C ILE A 196 10.68 -11.47 10.37
N LEU A 197 10.94 -11.02 9.15
CA LEU A 197 11.85 -11.69 8.24
C LEU A 197 13.30 -11.25 8.49
N SER A 198 14.23 -12.10 8.12
CA SER A 198 15.64 -11.72 8.02
C SER A 198 15.83 -10.58 7.04
N THR A 199 16.86 -9.79 7.21
CA THR A 199 17.23 -8.73 6.26
C THR A 199 17.87 -9.29 4.97
N GLY A 200 18.43 -10.48 5.06
CA GLY A 200 19.05 -11.25 3.99
C GLY A 200 19.93 -12.36 4.57
N TYR A 201 20.03 -13.48 3.89
CA TYR A 201 20.82 -14.62 4.38
C TYR A 201 22.33 -14.35 4.39
N ASP A 202 22.80 -13.40 3.56
CA ASP A 202 24.19 -13.00 3.46
C ASP A 202 24.55 -11.82 4.38
N ASP A 203 23.56 -11.29 5.14
CA ASP A 203 23.78 -10.19 6.07
C ASP A 203 24.17 -10.72 7.46
N PRO A 204 25.43 -10.54 7.89
CA PRO A 204 25.90 -11.05 9.19
C PRO A 204 25.20 -10.38 10.38
N ASN A 205 24.61 -9.19 10.19
CA ASN A 205 23.90 -8.44 11.23
C ASN A 205 22.39 -8.71 11.26
N SER A 206 21.89 -9.55 10.34
CA SER A 206 20.46 -9.80 10.17
C SER A 206 19.76 -10.15 11.47
N ASP A 207 20.26 -11.13 12.21
CA ASP A 207 19.61 -11.60 13.45
C ASP A 207 19.59 -10.52 14.54
N SER A 208 20.63 -9.66 14.62
CA SER A 208 20.68 -8.54 15.55
C SER A 208 19.66 -7.45 15.20
N ILE A 209 19.50 -7.16 13.90
CA ILE A 209 18.49 -6.20 13.40
C ILE A 209 17.09 -6.74 13.69
N VAL A 210 16.87 -8.02 13.43
CA VAL A 210 15.60 -8.71 13.70
C VAL A 210 15.27 -8.69 15.19
N ALA A 211 16.21 -9.03 16.07
CA ALA A 211 16.01 -8.99 17.53
C ALA A 211 15.68 -7.57 18.01
N SER A 212 16.36 -6.56 17.47
CA SER A 212 16.06 -5.16 17.77
C SER A 212 14.66 -4.77 17.31
N ALA A 213 14.23 -5.20 16.11
CA ALA A 213 12.90 -4.96 15.58
C ALA A 213 11.82 -5.60 16.46
N VAL A 214 12.02 -6.85 16.92
CA VAL A 214 11.11 -7.54 17.86
C VAL A 214 10.99 -6.76 19.16
N SER A 215 12.11 -6.28 19.72
CA SER A 215 12.11 -5.49 20.95
C SER A 215 11.29 -4.20 20.82
N VAL A 216 11.42 -3.48 19.69
CA VAL A 216 10.62 -2.27 19.43
C VAL A 216 9.15 -2.61 19.19
N LEU A 217 8.86 -3.70 18.48
CA LEU A 217 7.50 -4.21 18.25
C LEU A 217 6.79 -4.49 19.58
N HIS A 218 7.39 -5.28 20.49
CA HIS A 218 6.81 -5.63 21.78
C HIS A 218 6.65 -4.43 22.71
N ARG A 219 7.52 -3.43 22.60
CA ARG A 219 7.34 -2.16 23.33
C ARG A 219 6.07 -1.43 22.87
N SER A 220 5.70 -1.55 21.61
CA SER A 220 4.53 -0.91 21.02
C SER A 220 3.25 -1.73 21.21
N ASN A 221 3.35 -3.07 21.23
CA ASN A 221 2.26 -4.00 21.52
C ASN A 221 2.83 -5.25 22.24
N PRO A 222 2.79 -5.30 23.58
CA PRO A 222 3.34 -6.43 24.35
C PRO A 222 2.66 -7.78 24.11
N ASN A 223 1.42 -7.76 23.66
CA ASN A 223 0.59 -8.97 23.49
C ASN A 223 0.65 -9.55 22.07
N ILE A 224 1.33 -8.91 21.13
CA ILE A 224 1.38 -9.37 19.75
C ILE A 224 2.18 -10.67 19.65
N MET A 225 1.63 -11.65 18.93
CA MET A 225 2.34 -12.88 18.59
C MET A 225 3.31 -12.62 17.45
N ALA A 226 4.61 -12.77 17.72
CA ALA A 226 5.67 -12.56 16.75
C ALA A 226 6.28 -13.88 16.28
N THR A 227 6.21 -14.17 14.97
CA THR A 227 6.95 -15.25 14.34
C THR A 227 8.20 -14.66 13.71
N VAL A 228 9.36 -15.12 14.15
CA VAL A 228 10.63 -14.47 13.87
C VAL A 228 11.57 -15.40 13.16
N GLU A 229 12.13 -14.94 12.07
CA GLU A 229 13.17 -15.65 11.36
C GLU A 229 14.53 -15.36 11.98
N CYS A 230 15.21 -16.41 12.42
CA CYS A 230 16.59 -16.37 12.92
C CYS A 230 17.48 -17.26 12.02
N ILE A 231 18.51 -16.67 11.43
CA ILE A 231 19.35 -17.37 10.46
C ILE A 231 20.30 -18.33 11.19
N ASN A 232 20.94 -17.84 12.26
CA ASN A 232 21.90 -18.64 13.04
C ASN A 232 21.28 -19.11 14.36
N PRO A 233 21.11 -20.43 14.58
CA PRO A 233 20.55 -20.96 15.82
C PRO A 233 21.30 -20.52 17.10
N ARG A 234 22.58 -20.18 17.00
CA ARG A 234 23.35 -19.66 18.13
C ARG A 234 22.89 -18.29 18.60
N HIS A 235 22.24 -17.54 17.70
CA HIS A 235 21.71 -16.20 18.00
C HIS A 235 20.33 -16.26 18.67
N ALA A 236 19.78 -17.45 18.93
CA ALA A 236 18.53 -17.61 19.71
C ALA A 236 18.58 -16.88 21.06
N VAL A 237 19.78 -16.78 21.65
CA VAL A 237 20.02 -16.03 22.90
C VAL A 237 19.60 -14.56 22.82
N LEU A 238 19.60 -13.95 21.62
CA LEU A 238 19.17 -12.55 21.43
C LEU A 238 17.67 -12.34 21.67
N PHE A 239 16.90 -13.43 21.69
CA PHE A 239 15.45 -13.42 21.84
C PHE A 239 15.00 -13.97 23.20
N GLU A 240 15.94 -14.32 24.08
CA GLU A 240 15.63 -14.78 25.44
C GLU A 240 14.90 -13.68 26.23
N GLY A 241 13.83 -14.07 26.91
CA GLY A 241 12.98 -13.13 27.66
C GLY A 241 12.01 -12.30 26.82
N MET A 242 11.90 -12.57 25.51
CA MET A 242 10.88 -11.98 24.66
C MET A 242 9.66 -12.90 24.62
N ASP A 243 8.69 -12.62 25.47
CA ASP A 243 7.41 -13.36 25.50
C ASP A 243 6.67 -13.22 24.17
N ASN A 244 5.78 -14.17 23.87
CA ASN A 244 4.99 -14.19 22.62
C ASN A 244 5.83 -14.21 21.33
N THR A 245 7.07 -14.71 21.39
CA THR A 245 7.99 -14.80 20.24
C THR A 245 8.28 -16.26 19.91
N SER A 246 8.05 -16.64 18.65
CA SER A 246 8.37 -17.96 18.11
C SER A 246 9.49 -17.83 17.08
N LEU A 247 10.58 -18.57 17.27
CA LEU A 247 11.73 -18.56 16.37
C LEU A 247 11.60 -19.64 15.31
N VAL A 248 11.91 -19.28 14.07
CA VAL A 248 12.03 -20.19 12.92
C VAL A 248 13.45 -20.12 12.40
N PHE A 249 14.09 -21.27 12.21
CA PHE A 249 15.48 -21.40 11.70
C PHE A 249 15.45 -22.00 10.29
N PRO A 250 15.22 -21.21 9.23
CA PRO A 250 14.94 -21.73 7.89
C PRO A 250 16.13 -22.51 7.30
N LEU A 251 17.35 -22.05 7.50
CA LEU A 251 18.55 -22.75 6.99
C LEU A 251 18.76 -24.10 7.69
N GLN A 252 18.52 -24.17 8.99
CA GLN A 252 18.61 -25.43 9.72
C GLN A 252 17.51 -26.40 9.25
N MET A 253 16.29 -25.90 9.10
CA MET A 253 15.17 -26.72 8.60
C MET A 253 15.46 -27.26 7.18
N ALA A 254 15.95 -26.41 6.30
CA ALA A 254 16.32 -26.80 4.95
C ALA A 254 17.44 -27.85 4.93
N ASN A 255 18.49 -27.66 5.76
CA ASN A 255 19.58 -28.65 5.88
C ASN A 255 19.09 -30.00 6.40
N ASN A 256 18.25 -29.99 7.45
CA ASN A 256 17.66 -31.21 8.00
C ASN A 256 16.81 -31.93 6.95
N LEU A 257 16.00 -31.17 6.20
CA LEU A 257 15.15 -31.74 5.14
C LEU A 257 15.98 -32.36 4.00
N LEU A 258 17.07 -31.70 3.59
CA LEU A 258 17.98 -32.26 2.57
C LEU A 258 18.60 -33.58 3.00
N VAL A 259 19.02 -33.68 4.27
CA VAL A 259 19.57 -34.92 4.82
C VAL A 259 18.50 -36.00 4.88
N GLN A 260 17.30 -35.68 5.38
CA GLN A 260 16.21 -36.64 5.47
C GLN A 260 15.76 -37.12 4.07
N GLU A 261 15.62 -36.23 3.10
CA GLU A 261 15.27 -36.60 1.74
C GLU A 261 16.31 -37.52 1.06
N SER A 262 17.60 -37.33 1.41
CA SER A 262 18.67 -38.22 0.91
C SER A 262 18.63 -39.63 1.53
N GLN A 263 18.09 -39.75 2.74
CA GLN A 263 17.97 -41.05 3.45
C GLN A 263 16.65 -41.73 3.11
N ASP A 264 15.55 -40.98 3.10
CA ASP A 264 14.20 -41.44 2.88
C ASP A 264 13.50 -40.58 1.81
N PRO A 265 13.58 -40.94 0.52
CA PRO A 265 12.98 -40.18 -0.56
C PRO A 265 11.47 -39.99 -0.39
N GLY A 266 10.97 -38.76 -0.55
CA GLY A 266 9.56 -38.38 -0.40
C GLY A 266 9.23 -37.61 0.87
N VAL A 267 10.20 -37.45 1.78
CA VAL A 267 10.01 -36.66 3.02
C VAL A 267 9.77 -35.18 2.68
N SER A 268 10.42 -34.64 1.67
CA SER A 268 10.20 -33.26 1.22
C SER A 268 8.78 -33.04 0.72
N LEU A 269 8.22 -33.97 -0.04
CA LEU A 269 6.83 -33.89 -0.48
C LEU A 269 5.85 -33.93 0.69
N LEU A 270 6.07 -34.83 1.65
CA LEU A 270 5.27 -34.90 2.86
C LEU A 270 5.31 -33.60 3.66
N THR A 271 6.52 -33.04 3.85
CA THR A 271 6.71 -31.77 4.54
C THR A 271 5.98 -30.63 3.82
N GLN A 272 6.07 -30.57 2.50
CA GLN A 272 5.36 -29.57 1.70
C GLN A 272 3.85 -29.69 1.85
N VAL A 273 3.29 -30.88 1.81
CA VAL A 273 1.82 -31.11 2.00
C VAL A 273 1.38 -30.66 3.39
N ILE A 274 2.20 -30.88 4.41
CA ILE A 274 1.84 -30.54 5.80
C ILE A 274 1.98 -29.05 6.09
N THR A 275 2.92 -28.38 5.45
CA THR A 275 3.27 -26.98 5.76
C THR A 275 2.64 -25.95 4.81
N SER A 276 2.14 -26.36 3.63
CA SER A 276 1.53 -25.45 2.67
C SER A 276 0.02 -25.34 2.86
N ASN A 277 -0.47 -24.12 2.91
CA ASN A 277 -1.91 -23.83 2.92
C ASN A 277 -2.57 -24.00 1.53
N LYS A 278 -1.76 -24.13 0.48
CA LYS A 278 -2.23 -24.34 -0.91
C LYS A 278 -2.58 -25.80 -1.22
N LEU A 279 -2.12 -26.73 -0.39
CA LEU A 279 -2.33 -28.15 -0.58
C LEU A 279 -3.35 -28.66 0.46
N GLU A 280 -4.13 -29.66 0.08
CA GLU A 280 -5.14 -30.28 0.95
C GLU A 280 -4.47 -31.06 2.09
N GLY A 281 -4.02 -30.44 3.14
CA GLY A 281 -3.39 -31.13 4.25
C GLY A 281 -2.78 -30.21 5.30
N THR A 282 -3.58 -29.33 5.86
CA THR A 282 -3.11 -28.37 6.88
C THR A 282 -3.00 -29.01 8.26
N LEU A 283 -1.90 -28.75 8.97
CA LEU A 283 -1.75 -29.06 10.41
C LEU A 283 -2.47 -27.98 11.22
N LEU A 284 -3.49 -28.39 11.98
CA LEU A 284 -4.17 -27.53 12.94
C LEU A 284 -3.69 -27.81 14.34
N SER A 285 -3.23 -26.78 15.05
CA SER A 285 -2.99 -26.85 16.49
C SER A 285 -4.29 -26.59 17.23
N LEU A 286 -4.82 -27.61 17.91
CA LEU A 286 -5.98 -27.49 18.78
C LEU A 286 -5.50 -27.44 20.23
N ARG A 287 -6.10 -26.56 21.05
CA ARG A 287 -5.92 -26.63 22.50
C ARG A 287 -6.68 -27.82 23.02
N LEU A 288 -6.18 -28.45 24.07
CA LEU A 288 -6.81 -29.61 24.69
C LEU A 288 -8.26 -29.33 25.15
N GLU A 289 -8.51 -28.08 25.52
CA GLU A 289 -9.80 -27.52 25.95
C GLU A 289 -10.83 -27.47 24.80
N ASP A 290 -10.37 -27.41 23.56
CA ASP A 290 -11.22 -27.33 22.36
C ASP A 290 -11.60 -28.71 21.81
N LEU A 291 -11.08 -29.78 22.41
CA LEU A 291 -11.38 -31.17 22.00
C LEU A 291 -12.66 -31.65 22.67
N PRO A 292 -13.61 -32.24 21.92
CA PRO A 292 -14.76 -32.88 22.50
C PRO A 292 -14.34 -34.02 23.48
N ASP A 293 -14.97 -34.09 24.65
CA ASP A 293 -14.63 -35.02 25.74
C ASP A 293 -14.49 -36.50 25.32
N HIS A 294 -15.21 -36.94 24.29
CA HIS A 294 -15.13 -38.28 23.77
C HIS A 294 -13.89 -38.61 22.94
N GLN A 295 -13.04 -37.62 22.61
CA GLN A 295 -11.78 -37.80 21.88
C GLN A 295 -10.56 -37.86 22.80
N VAL A 296 -10.72 -37.55 24.05
CA VAL A 296 -9.68 -37.70 25.08
C VAL A 296 -9.78 -39.12 25.64
N SER A 297 -9.35 -40.15 24.89
CA SER A 297 -9.30 -41.50 25.44
C SER A 297 -8.15 -41.62 26.43
N ASP A 298 -8.48 -42.06 27.62
CA ASP A 298 -7.60 -42.34 28.74
C ASP A 298 -6.66 -43.53 28.45
N ARG A 299 -5.76 -43.35 27.47
CA ARG A 299 -4.63 -44.27 27.30
C ARG A 299 -3.37 -43.60 27.82
N LYS A 300 -2.96 -44.04 29.01
CA LYS A 300 -1.62 -43.90 29.54
C LYS A 300 -0.56 -44.14 28.45
N SER A 301 -0.18 -43.14 27.70
CA SER A 301 1.08 -43.09 27.00
C SER A 301 1.91 -41.99 27.62
N THR A 302 2.68 -42.38 28.59
CA THR A 302 3.81 -41.66 29.14
C THR A 302 4.86 -41.53 28.04
N ARG A 303 4.69 -40.60 27.13
CA ARG A 303 5.72 -39.99 26.25
C ARG A 303 5.04 -39.46 25.04
N LEU A 304 4.68 -38.21 25.14
CA LEU A 304 4.65 -37.23 24.06
C LEU A 304 3.71 -36.12 24.53
N ASN A 305 4.23 -34.91 24.66
CA ASN A 305 3.40 -33.71 24.74
C ASN A 305 2.44 -33.78 23.53
N SER A 306 1.18 -34.06 23.82
CA SER A 306 0.18 -34.39 22.82
C SER A 306 -0.34 -33.14 22.12
N SER A 307 0.38 -32.72 21.08
CA SER A 307 -0.24 -32.06 19.99
C SER A 307 -0.90 -33.13 19.10
N HIS A 308 -2.19 -33.31 19.23
CA HIS A 308 -2.92 -34.17 18.30
C HIS A 308 -3.09 -33.44 16.97
N VAL A 309 -2.33 -33.89 16.00
CA VAL A 309 -2.46 -33.48 14.60
C VAL A 309 -3.63 -34.26 13.99
N LYS A 310 -4.73 -33.59 13.67
CA LYS A 310 -5.84 -34.17 12.95
C LYS A 310 -5.75 -33.75 11.47
N ARG A 311 -5.64 -34.76 10.61
CA ARG A 311 -5.71 -34.57 9.16
C ARG A 311 -7.19 -34.48 8.77
N TYR A 312 -7.60 -33.35 8.20
CA TYR A 312 -8.87 -33.27 7.47
C TYR A 312 -8.59 -33.46 5.98
N ARG A 313 -9.39 -34.35 5.36
CA ARG A 313 -9.45 -34.51 3.90
C ARG A 313 -10.39 -33.46 3.31
#